data_458bf1f09d751909f4f240a3d1f34e7c
#
_entry.id   458bf1f09d751909f4f240a3d1f34e7c
#
_cell.length_a   1.000
_cell.length_b   1.000
_cell.length_c   1.000
_cell.angle_alpha   90.00
_cell.angle_beta   90.00
_cell.angle_gamma   90.00
#
_symmetry.space_group_name_H-M   'P 1'
#
loop_
_entity.id
_entity.type
_entity.pdbx_description
1 polymer ?
#
loop_
_entity_poly.entity_id
_entity_poly.type
_entity_poly.pdbx_seq_one_letter_code
_entity_poly.pdbx_strand_id
1 'polypeptide(L)'
;MTVAPMPALRTQICAPNPDGLLLEVLPADEGDCLLLTCRRGADVHHVLIDGGTPATAPRLAGRLAEIPGGRVELLVVTHVDADHIGGIVRLLDDPAFALEIGEVWFNGYRHLPGHAPRPRGFRDGEGLVDILTGGEGGRVLPWNEAFGGAAAMREDGEGFTLPEVQFNWGLRLTLLSPTPERLGALGRDWQKYLDALHRAEHSAQTPQPRVPSARGEDLEAMAMTPSRDDSAKPNGSSIALLAEFGGRSAVLAGDAFPDVLAAALSRLAELRGHGVDVPLPVDVFKLPHHGSQANVTLPLLAAVKAEHYVFSTSGARFRHPDQAAVARVITRGGPDHTLWFNYANTRTRRWDKAEWKASHAYRTRYPEQAGRGVTLFLPAKD
;
A
#
# COMPACT_ATOMS: atom_id res chain seq x y z
N MET A 1 23.45 -43.91 44.17
CA MET A 1 23.45 -42.69 43.35
C MET A 1 22.06 -42.57 42.73
N THR A 2 21.20 -41.79 43.34
CA THR A 2 19.80 -41.61 42.93
C THR A 2 19.78 -40.44 41.94
N VAL A 3 19.37 -40.69 40.71
CA VAL A 3 19.24 -39.70 39.65
C VAL A 3 17.95 -38.91 39.91
N ALA A 4 18.06 -37.62 40.11
CA ALA A 4 16.92 -36.71 40.24
C ALA A 4 16.17 -36.58 38.91
N PRO A 5 14.82 -36.53 38.91
CA PRO A 5 14.06 -36.37 37.69
C PRO A 5 14.22 -34.93 37.12
N MET A 6 14.44 -34.84 35.81
CA MET A 6 14.47 -33.57 35.09
C MET A 6 13.09 -32.87 35.20
N PRO A 7 13.05 -31.53 35.36
CA PRO A 7 11.81 -30.81 35.36
C PRO A 7 11.19 -30.84 33.95
N ALA A 8 9.89 -31.16 33.90
CA ALA A 8 9.10 -31.14 32.68
C ALA A 8 9.16 -29.74 32.02
N LEU A 9 9.52 -29.69 30.75
CA LEU A 9 9.38 -28.51 29.91
C LEU A 9 7.92 -28.02 29.98
N ARG A 10 7.68 -26.95 30.71
CA ARG A 10 6.40 -26.23 30.61
C ARG A 10 6.34 -25.66 29.18
N THR A 11 5.45 -26.20 28.36
CA THR A 11 4.99 -25.61 27.14
C THR A 11 4.50 -24.22 27.52
N GLN A 12 5.25 -23.18 27.16
CA GLN A 12 4.73 -21.82 27.17
C GLN A 12 3.56 -21.81 26.18
N ILE A 13 2.34 -21.81 26.71
CA ILE A 13 1.14 -21.46 25.95
C ILE A 13 1.39 -20.01 25.58
N CYS A 14 1.77 -19.75 24.31
CA CYS A 14 1.76 -18.39 23.77
C CYS A 14 0.38 -17.84 24.04
N ALA A 15 0.30 -16.71 24.76
CA ALA A 15 -0.93 -15.97 24.90
C ALA A 15 -1.51 -15.75 23.50
N PRO A 16 -2.82 -15.95 23.26
CA PRO A 16 -3.41 -15.73 21.97
C PRO A 16 -3.09 -14.30 21.55
N ASN A 17 -2.65 -14.13 20.29
CA ASN A 17 -2.40 -12.78 19.75
C ASN A 17 -3.69 -11.96 19.96
N PRO A 18 -3.59 -10.72 20.47
CA PRO A 18 -4.76 -9.92 20.82
C PRO A 18 -5.59 -9.59 19.57
N ASP A 19 -6.88 -9.29 19.78
CA ASP A 19 -7.78 -8.82 18.73
C ASP A 19 -7.34 -7.46 18.20
N GLY A 20 -7.47 -7.26 16.90
CA GLY A 20 -7.09 -6.00 16.28
C GLY A 20 -6.67 -6.14 14.83
N LEU A 21 -6.07 -5.05 14.35
CA LEU A 21 -5.57 -4.90 13.01
C LEU A 21 -4.04 -4.92 13.03
N LEU A 22 -3.44 -5.82 12.26
CA LEU A 22 -2.00 -5.91 12.08
C LEU A 22 -1.65 -5.53 10.64
N LEU A 23 -0.78 -4.56 10.47
CA LEU A 23 -0.22 -4.17 9.17
C LEU A 23 1.26 -4.57 9.12
N GLU A 24 1.59 -5.49 8.23
CA GLU A 24 2.95 -5.84 7.87
C GLU A 24 3.32 -5.11 6.57
N VAL A 25 4.41 -4.35 6.59
CA VAL A 25 4.97 -3.68 5.42
C VAL A 25 6.23 -4.42 5.04
N LEU A 26 6.09 -5.35 4.10
CA LEU A 26 7.15 -6.27 3.72
C LEU A 26 8.24 -5.56 2.91
N PRO A 27 9.46 -6.09 2.88
CA PRO A 27 10.51 -5.54 2.03
C PRO A 27 10.21 -5.84 0.57
N ALA A 28 9.84 -4.81 -0.18
CA ALA A 28 9.39 -4.86 -1.57
C ALA A 28 10.30 -4.08 -2.53
N ASP A 29 11.56 -3.89 -2.17
CA ASP A 29 12.54 -3.05 -2.85
C ASP A 29 12.05 -1.60 -2.98
N GLU A 30 11.79 -1.10 -4.18
CA GLU A 30 11.21 0.23 -4.38
C GLU A 30 9.69 0.29 -4.24
N GLY A 31 9.00 -0.86 -4.25
CA GLY A 31 7.55 -0.97 -4.37
C GLY A 31 6.81 -1.20 -3.05
N ASP A 32 5.56 -1.62 -3.18
CA ASP A 32 4.67 -1.97 -2.08
C ASP A 32 4.41 -3.48 -2.01
N CYS A 33 4.41 -4.00 -0.79
CA CYS A 33 3.89 -5.32 -0.46
C CYS A 33 3.38 -5.28 0.99
N LEU A 34 2.07 -5.21 1.15
CA LEU A 34 1.42 -5.01 2.44
C LEU A 34 0.55 -6.22 2.77
N LEU A 35 0.68 -6.76 3.97
CA LEU A 35 -0.22 -7.79 4.48
C LEU A 35 -0.99 -7.24 5.67
N LEU A 36 -2.30 -7.11 5.50
CA LEU A 36 -3.23 -6.69 6.55
C LEU A 36 -3.87 -7.93 7.16
N THR A 37 -3.73 -8.10 8.47
CA THR A 37 -4.34 -9.20 9.23
C THR A 37 -5.36 -8.65 10.20
N CYS A 38 -6.60 -9.12 10.08
CA CYS A 38 -7.72 -8.80 10.96
C CYS A 38 -7.99 -9.99 11.87
N ARG A 39 -7.93 -9.76 13.18
CA ARG A 39 -8.14 -10.83 14.19
C ARG A 39 -9.28 -10.48 15.14
N ARG A 40 -10.18 -11.43 15.34
CA ARG A 40 -11.21 -11.39 16.39
C ARG A 40 -11.36 -12.80 17.00
N GLY A 41 -10.81 -12.99 18.19
CA GLY A 41 -10.75 -14.30 18.82
C GLY A 41 -9.94 -15.32 18.00
N ALA A 42 -10.58 -16.40 17.60
CA ALA A 42 -9.99 -17.43 16.75
C ALA A 42 -10.06 -17.08 15.26
N ASP A 43 -10.92 -16.14 14.87
CA ASP A 43 -11.11 -15.75 13.46
C ASP A 43 -9.97 -14.83 13.03
N VAL A 44 -9.27 -15.23 11.98
CA VAL A 44 -8.13 -14.51 11.41
C VAL A 44 -8.29 -14.46 9.91
N HIS A 45 -8.28 -13.24 9.36
CA HIS A 45 -8.45 -12.99 7.94
C HIS A 45 -7.33 -12.10 7.41
N HIS A 46 -6.95 -12.32 6.17
CA HIS A 46 -5.81 -11.67 5.54
C HIS A 46 -6.22 -10.94 4.26
N VAL A 47 -5.69 -9.73 4.09
CA VAL A 47 -5.75 -8.96 2.84
C VAL A 47 -4.33 -8.68 2.40
N LEU A 48 -3.97 -9.12 1.20
CA LEU A 48 -2.68 -8.80 0.57
C LEU A 48 -2.87 -7.62 -0.38
N ILE A 49 -2.03 -6.61 -0.27
CA ILE A 49 -2.03 -5.45 -1.16
C ILE A 49 -0.65 -5.36 -1.82
N ASP A 50 -0.63 -5.52 -3.13
CA ASP A 50 0.56 -5.55 -3.98
C ASP A 50 1.59 -6.63 -3.60
N GLY A 51 2.57 -6.86 -4.46
CA GLY A 51 3.59 -7.89 -4.28
C GLY A 51 5.01 -7.39 -4.42
N GLY A 52 5.19 -6.08 -4.61
CA GLY A 52 6.50 -5.51 -4.89
C GLY A 52 7.02 -5.85 -6.28
N THR A 53 8.34 -5.71 -6.45
CA THR A 53 9.03 -6.08 -7.69
C THR A 53 8.99 -7.60 -7.94
N PRO A 54 9.21 -8.08 -9.17
CA PRO A 54 9.32 -9.52 -9.44
C PRO A 54 10.36 -10.23 -8.54
N ALA A 55 11.42 -9.54 -8.13
CA ALA A 55 12.46 -10.09 -7.25
C ALA A 55 11.97 -10.34 -5.82
N THR A 56 10.86 -9.75 -5.40
CA THR A 56 10.30 -9.94 -4.06
C THR A 56 9.45 -11.20 -3.93
N ALA A 57 9.01 -11.81 -5.03
CA ALA A 57 8.11 -12.97 -5.03
C ALA A 57 8.56 -14.12 -4.12
N PRO A 58 9.85 -14.56 -4.10
CA PRO A 58 10.27 -15.64 -3.19
C PRO A 58 10.11 -15.30 -1.71
N ARG A 59 10.34 -14.03 -1.35
CA ARG A 59 10.17 -13.54 0.03
C ARG A 59 8.69 -13.48 0.42
N LEU A 60 7.86 -12.99 -0.49
CA LEU A 60 6.41 -12.97 -0.32
C LEU A 60 5.85 -14.38 -0.19
N ALA A 61 6.25 -15.31 -1.06
CA ALA A 61 5.86 -16.72 -0.99
C ALA A 61 6.22 -17.33 0.38
N GLY A 62 7.44 -17.08 0.88
CA GLY A 62 7.88 -17.52 2.20
C GLY A 62 7.00 -16.99 3.33
N ARG A 63 6.63 -15.69 3.29
CA ARG A 63 5.73 -15.09 4.31
C ARG A 63 4.31 -15.65 4.22
N LEU A 64 3.79 -15.83 3.02
CA LEU A 64 2.43 -16.36 2.83
C LEU A 64 2.32 -17.84 3.24
N ALA A 65 3.39 -18.62 3.09
CA ALA A 65 3.44 -20.01 3.59
C ALA A 65 3.35 -20.11 5.11
N GLU A 66 3.63 -19.04 5.85
CA GLU A 66 3.47 -18.99 7.30
C GLU A 66 2.01 -18.73 7.74
N ILE A 67 1.10 -18.41 6.80
CA ILE A 67 -0.32 -18.16 7.10
C ILE A 67 -1.02 -19.50 7.43
N PRO A 68 -1.55 -19.66 8.64
CA PRO A 68 -2.30 -20.85 8.99
C PRO A 68 -3.52 -21.04 8.07
N GLY A 69 -3.69 -22.24 7.51
CA GLY A 69 -4.77 -22.53 6.57
C GLY A 69 -4.50 -22.07 5.14
N GLY A 70 -3.41 -21.35 4.87
CA GLY A 70 -2.97 -20.99 3.52
C GLY A 70 -4.02 -20.22 2.72
N ARG A 71 -4.69 -19.22 3.32
CA ARG A 71 -5.75 -18.43 2.68
C ARG A 71 -5.53 -16.93 2.85
N VAL A 72 -5.77 -16.19 1.77
CA VAL A 72 -5.92 -14.74 1.73
C VAL A 72 -7.32 -14.43 1.18
N GLU A 73 -8.14 -13.72 1.95
CA GLU A 73 -9.52 -13.43 1.59
C GLU A 73 -9.61 -12.46 0.43
N LEU A 74 -8.67 -11.52 0.35
CA LEU A 74 -8.63 -10.51 -0.69
C LEU A 74 -7.19 -10.22 -1.10
N LEU A 75 -6.93 -10.26 -2.39
CA LEU A 75 -5.75 -9.72 -3.04
C LEU A 75 -6.12 -8.41 -3.75
N VAL A 76 -5.48 -7.31 -3.38
CA VAL A 76 -5.59 -6.04 -4.10
C VAL A 76 -4.30 -5.80 -4.88
N VAL A 77 -4.40 -5.64 -6.19
CA VAL A 77 -3.31 -5.12 -7.01
C VAL A 77 -3.68 -3.68 -7.38
N THR A 78 -2.96 -2.73 -6.77
CA THR A 78 -3.37 -1.33 -6.82
C THR A 78 -3.32 -0.78 -8.23
N HIS A 79 -2.26 -1.07 -8.97
CA HIS A 79 -2.06 -0.66 -10.36
C HIS A 79 -1.01 -1.53 -11.07
N VAL A 80 -0.68 -1.19 -12.31
CA VAL A 80 0.09 -2.06 -13.21
C VAL A 80 1.60 -1.87 -13.18
N ASP A 81 2.14 -0.96 -12.36
CA ASP A 81 3.59 -0.75 -12.29
C ASP A 81 4.31 -1.96 -11.69
N ALA A 82 5.46 -2.31 -12.27
CA ALA A 82 6.18 -3.55 -11.97
C ALA A 82 6.61 -3.69 -10.51
N ASP A 83 6.77 -2.59 -9.80
CA ASP A 83 7.10 -2.58 -8.37
C ASP A 83 5.89 -2.74 -7.44
N HIS A 84 4.71 -2.95 -8.02
CA HIS A 84 3.46 -3.33 -7.34
C HIS A 84 2.95 -4.69 -7.80
N ILE A 85 2.70 -4.84 -9.12
CA ILE A 85 2.13 -6.06 -9.70
C ILE A 85 3.15 -7.18 -9.90
N GLY A 86 4.44 -6.85 -10.08
CA GLY A 86 5.44 -7.80 -10.57
C GLY A 86 5.64 -9.01 -9.67
N GLY A 87 5.66 -8.81 -8.35
CA GLY A 87 5.74 -9.89 -7.38
C GLY A 87 4.51 -10.80 -7.38
N ILE A 88 3.31 -10.25 -7.60
CA ILE A 88 2.05 -11.00 -7.68
C ILE A 88 2.03 -11.88 -8.94
N VAL A 89 2.34 -11.30 -10.10
CA VAL A 89 2.38 -12.06 -11.35
C VAL A 89 3.35 -13.24 -11.21
N ARG A 90 4.56 -12.97 -10.70
CA ARG A 90 5.57 -14.01 -10.51
C ARG A 90 5.16 -15.09 -9.54
N LEU A 91 4.44 -14.70 -8.48
CA LEU A 91 3.94 -15.62 -7.46
C LEU A 91 2.82 -16.52 -7.99
N LEU A 92 1.85 -15.95 -8.72
CA LEU A 92 0.71 -16.68 -9.25
C LEU A 92 1.04 -17.54 -10.47
N ASP A 93 2.11 -17.19 -11.21
CA ASP A 93 2.65 -17.98 -12.33
C ASP A 93 3.43 -19.23 -11.86
N ASP A 94 3.78 -19.30 -10.56
CA ASP A 94 4.45 -20.46 -10.00
C ASP A 94 3.43 -21.59 -9.71
N PRO A 95 3.49 -22.74 -10.42
CA PRO A 95 2.57 -23.85 -10.19
C PRO A 95 2.72 -24.50 -8.81
N ALA A 96 3.86 -24.30 -8.13
CA ALA A 96 4.07 -24.79 -6.78
C ALA A 96 3.41 -23.92 -5.71
N PHE A 97 2.94 -22.71 -6.09
CA PHE A 97 2.28 -21.80 -5.16
C PHE A 97 0.82 -22.21 -4.92
N ALA A 98 0.52 -22.63 -3.69
CA ALA A 98 -0.74 -23.30 -3.31
C ALA A 98 -1.65 -22.44 -2.41
N LEU A 99 -1.48 -21.12 -2.36
CA LEU A 99 -2.33 -20.24 -1.54
C LEU A 99 -3.74 -20.16 -2.14
N GLU A 100 -4.76 -20.22 -1.28
CA GLU A 100 -6.14 -19.91 -1.66
C GLU A 100 -6.36 -18.40 -1.64
N ILE A 101 -6.91 -17.85 -2.72
CA ILE A 101 -7.29 -16.44 -2.83
C ILE A 101 -8.80 -16.37 -2.97
N GLY A 102 -9.46 -15.64 -2.06
CA GLY A 102 -10.91 -15.50 -2.06
C GLY A 102 -11.41 -14.61 -3.19
N GLU A 103 -10.83 -13.44 -3.36
CA GLU A 103 -11.16 -12.49 -4.43
C GLU A 103 -9.93 -11.65 -4.81
N VAL A 104 -9.89 -11.16 -6.04
CA VAL A 104 -8.87 -10.22 -6.53
C VAL A 104 -9.52 -8.90 -6.92
N TRP A 105 -9.00 -7.79 -6.42
CA TRP A 105 -9.34 -6.45 -6.91
C TRP A 105 -8.20 -5.92 -7.75
N PHE A 106 -8.49 -5.69 -9.03
CA PHE A 106 -7.52 -5.19 -10.00
C PHE A 106 -8.24 -4.55 -11.18
N ASN A 107 -7.82 -3.35 -11.59
CA ASN A 107 -8.33 -2.68 -12.78
C ASN A 107 -7.48 -3.02 -14.00
N GLY A 108 -7.76 -4.17 -14.62
CA GLY A 108 -7.17 -4.55 -15.91
C GLY A 108 -7.81 -3.81 -17.09
N TYR A 109 -7.27 -4.02 -18.30
CA TYR A 109 -7.69 -3.32 -19.52
C TYR A 109 -9.20 -3.32 -19.77
N ARG A 110 -9.87 -4.45 -19.52
CA ARG A 110 -11.34 -4.59 -19.72
C ARG A 110 -12.17 -3.65 -18.82
N HIS A 111 -11.58 -3.15 -17.73
CA HIS A 111 -12.24 -2.25 -16.77
C HIS A 111 -12.04 -0.77 -17.13
N LEU A 112 -11.23 -0.47 -18.15
CA LEU A 112 -10.93 0.91 -18.53
C LEU A 112 -12.09 1.48 -19.35
N PRO A 113 -12.63 2.67 -19.02
CA PRO A 113 -13.75 3.29 -19.72
C PRO A 113 -13.51 3.44 -21.23
N GLY A 114 -14.49 3.06 -22.05
CA GLY A 114 -14.44 3.22 -23.50
C GLY A 114 -13.57 2.22 -24.26
N HIS A 115 -13.09 1.16 -23.61
CA HIS A 115 -12.24 0.15 -24.25
C HIS A 115 -13.00 -1.17 -24.43
N ALA A 116 -12.97 -1.71 -25.66
CA ALA A 116 -13.48 -3.04 -25.96
C ALA A 116 -12.48 -4.11 -25.48
N PRO A 117 -12.96 -5.29 -25.05
CA PRO A 117 -12.07 -6.41 -24.71
C PRO A 117 -11.13 -6.72 -25.88
N ARG A 118 -9.82 -6.76 -25.64
CA ARG A 118 -8.83 -7.15 -26.66
C ARG A 118 -8.57 -8.65 -26.64
N PRO A 119 -8.24 -9.25 -27.79
CA PRO A 119 -7.71 -10.61 -27.85
C PRO A 119 -6.29 -10.67 -27.25
N ARG A 120 -5.97 -11.80 -26.64
CA ARG A 120 -4.78 -12.18 -25.89
C ARG A 120 -3.44 -11.76 -26.51
N GLY A 121 -2.48 -11.36 -25.66
CA GLY A 121 -1.08 -11.30 -26.05
C GLY A 121 -0.09 -10.34 -25.42
N PHE A 122 -0.21 -9.84 -24.15
CA PHE A 122 0.80 -8.97 -23.56
C PHE A 122 0.99 -9.10 -22.02
N ARG A 123 2.25 -8.85 -21.54
CA ARG A 123 2.88 -9.60 -20.45
C ARG A 123 2.69 -9.19 -19.00
N ASP A 124 2.38 -8.13 -18.43
CA ASP A 124 2.26 -8.03 -16.96
C ASP A 124 0.87 -7.65 -16.46
N GLY A 125 0.29 -6.56 -16.88
CA GLY A 125 -1.13 -6.34 -16.62
C GLY A 125 -1.99 -7.37 -17.32
N GLU A 126 -1.58 -7.85 -18.50
CA GLU A 126 -2.24 -8.93 -19.23
C GLU A 126 -1.82 -10.32 -18.75
N GLY A 127 -0.59 -10.50 -18.24
CA GLY A 127 -0.17 -11.72 -17.56
C GLY A 127 -1.03 -11.99 -16.33
N LEU A 128 -1.33 -10.98 -15.53
CA LEU A 128 -2.27 -11.12 -14.42
C LEU A 128 -3.69 -11.41 -14.94
N VAL A 129 -4.17 -10.73 -15.98
CA VAL A 129 -5.47 -10.98 -16.59
C VAL A 129 -5.57 -12.41 -17.13
N ASP A 130 -4.54 -12.90 -17.81
CA ASP A 130 -4.48 -14.28 -18.30
C ASP A 130 -4.53 -15.29 -17.14
N ILE A 131 -3.79 -15.06 -16.07
CA ILE A 131 -3.84 -15.88 -14.85
C ILE A 131 -5.26 -15.87 -14.26
N LEU A 132 -5.87 -14.69 -14.08
CA LEU A 132 -7.20 -14.54 -13.46
C LEU A 132 -8.33 -15.15 -14.28
N THR A 133 -8.18 -15.23 -15.61
CA THR A 133 -9.19 -15.76 -16.53
C THR A 133 -8.96 -17.21 -16.96
N GLY A 134 -7.98 -17.89 -16.36
CA GLY A 134 -7.69 -19.28 -16.65
C GLY A 134 -7.01 -19.49 -18.01
N GLY A 135 -6.13 -18.57 -18.45
CA GLY A 135 -5.22 -18.77 -19.58
C GLY A 135 -4.34 -20.03 -19.43
N GLU A 136 -3.37 -20.29 -20.32
CA GLU A 136 -2.59 -21.55 -20.33
C GLU A 136 -2.07 -21.91 -18.91
N GLY A 137 -2.79 -22.79 -18.20
CA GLY A 137 -2.46 -23.21 -16.83
C GLY A 137 -2.87 -22.24 -15.71
N GLY A 138 -3.55 -21.13 -16.02
CA GLY A 138 -3.99 -20.13 -15.05
C GLY A 138 -5.13 -20.60 -14.17
N ARG A 139 -5.28 -19.94 -13.02
CA ARG A 139 -6.39 -20.16 -12.08
C ARG A 139 -7.54 -19.23 -12.45
N VAL A 140 -8.77 -19.75 -12.51
CA VAL A 140 -9.95 -18.88 -12.54
C VAL A 140 -10.16 -18.37 -11.12
N LEU A 141 -9.87 -17.11 -10.88
CA LEU A 141 -10.06 -16.45 -9.58
C LEU A 141 -11.24 -15.47 -9.65
N PRO A 142 -12.05 -15.35 -8.58
CA PRO A 142 -13.04 -14.30 -8.46
C PRO A 142 -12.35 -12.94 -8.64
N TRP A 143 -12.84 -12.11 -9.56
CA TRP A 143 -12.19 -10.86 -9.95
C TRP A 143 -13.17 -9.70 -10.01
N ASN A 144 -13.01 -8.72 -9.13
CA ASN A 144 -13.87 -7.56 -8.94
C ASN A 144 -15.36 -7.93 -8.75
N GLU A 145 -15.65 -9.07 -8.14
CA GLU A 145 -17.03 -9.52 -7.90
C GLU A 145 -17.77 -8.57 -6.95
N ALA A 146 -17.08 -8.01 -5.97
CA ALA A 146 -17.62 -6.97 -5.09
C ALA A 146 -18.14 -5.73 -5.86
N PHE A 147 -17.69 -5.53 -7.10
CA PHE A 147 -18.11 -4.45 -8.01
C PHE A 147 -18.94 -4.98 -9.19
N GLY A 148 -19.49 -6.20 -9.09
CA GLY A 148 -20.24 -6.85 -10.17
C GLY A 148 -19.40 -7.12 -11.42
N GLY A 149 -18.09 -7.31 -11.27
CA GLY A 149 -17.14 -7.49 -12.37
C GLY A 149 -16.76 -6.19 -13.09
N ALA A 150 -17.19 -5.03 -12.58
CA ALA A 150 -16.80 -3.71 -13.09
C ALA A 150 -15.47 -3.22 -12.45
N ALA A 151 -15.05 -2.01 -12.79
CA ALA A 151 -13.86 -1.41 -12.21
C ALA A 151 -14.04 -1.14 -10.71
N ALA A 152 -13.01 -1.44 -9.93
CA ALA A 152 -12.87 -0.97 -8.56
C ALA A 152 -12.48 0.53 -8.59
N MET A 153 -13.46 1.41 -8.51
CA MET A 153 -13.26 2.87 -8.59
C MET A 153 -14.35 3.61 -7.78
N ARG A 154 -14.05 4.85 -7.39
CA ARG A 154 -15.04 5.74 -6.80
C ARG A 154 -15.75 6.57 -7.90
N GLU A 155 -16.90 7.10 -7.56
CA GLU A 155 -17.57 8.10 -8.40
C GLU A 155 -16.77 9.41 -8.43
N ASP A 156 -17.12 10.28 -9.38
CA ASP A 156 -16.56 11.62 -9.54
C ASP A 156 -17.67 12.66 -9.64
N GLY A 157 -17.33 13.95 -9.50
CA GLY A 157 -18.27 15.05 -9.55
C GLY A 157 -18.63 15.63 -8.18
N GLU A 158 -19.54 16.60 -8.16
CA GLU A 158 -19.99 17.24 -6.92
C GLU A 158 -20.83 16.28 -6.09
N GLY A 159 -20.53 16.19 -4.79
CA GLY A 159 -21.26 15.31 -3.87
C GLY A 159 -21.05 13.82 -4.08
N PHE A 160 -19.98 13.40 -4.76
CA PHE A 160 -19.68 12.00 -5.07
C PHE A 160 -19.78 11.09 -3.85
N THR A 161 -20.13 9.83 -4.11
CA THR A 161 -20.12 8.76 -3.12
C THR A 161 -18.80 8.01 -3.13
N LEU A 162 -18.48 7.40 -1.98
CA LEU A 162 -17.32 6.53 -1.82
C LEU A 162 -17.84 5.10 -1.66
N PRO A 163 -17.59 4.21 -2.63
CA PRO A 163 -18.03 2.84 -2.52
C PRO A 163 -17.42 2.14 -1.30
N GLU A 164 -18.26 1.44 -0.55
CA GLU A 164 -17.86 0.65 0.61
C GLU A 164 -18.17 -0.82 0.40
N VAL A 165 -17.22 -1.68 0.73
CA VAL A 165 -17.39 -3.13 0.77
C VAL A 165 -17.23 -3.60 2.21
N GLN A 166 -18.29 -4.23 2.75
CA GLN A 166 -18.33 -4.75 4.10
C GLN A 166 -18.19 -6.26 4.06
N PHE A 167 -17.12 -6.78 4.65
CA PHE A 167 -16.91 -8.22 4.81
C PHE A 167 -17.67 -8.74 6.04
N ASN A 168 -18.21 -9.94 5.94
CA ASN A 168 -19.00 -10.58 7.02
C ASN A 168 -18.20 -10.84 8.31
N TRP A 169 -16.87 -10.85 8.22
CA TRP A 169 -15.94 -10.98 9.35
C TRP A 169 -15.52 -9.63 9.96
N GLY A 170 -16.09 -8.52 9.48
CA GLY A 170 -16.03 -7.22 10.14
C GLY A 170 -15.09 -6.19 9.52
N LEU A 171 -14.28 -6.52 8.49
CA LEU A 171 -13.54 -5.53 7.74
C LEU A 171 -14.48 -4.70 6.85
N ARG A 172 -14.27 -3.39 6.84
CA ARG A 172 -14.86 -2.46 5.89
C ARG A 172 -13.74 -1.81 5.07
N LEU A 173 -13.90 -1.83 3.75
CA LEU A 173 -13.02 -1.16 2.81
C LEU A 173 -13.80 -0.08 2.08
N THR A 174 -13.31 1.16 2.14
CA THR A 174 -13.86 2.30 1.39
C THR A 174 -12.88 2.66 0.27
N LEU A 175 -13.37 2.75 -0.98
CA LEU A 175 -12.55 3.16 -2.11
C LEU A 175 -12.34 4.68 -2.12
N LEU A 176 -11.07 5.10 -2.13
CA LEU A 176 -10.66 6.50 -2.18
C LEU A 176 -10.18 6.92 -3.58
N SER A 177 -9.69 5.97 -4.38
CA SER A 177 -9.14 6.10 -5.74
C SER A 177 -9.29 4.75 -6.45
N PRO A 178 -9.29 4.70 -7.79
CA PRO A 178 -9.22 5.81 -8.75
C PRO A 178 -10.58 6.45 -9.05
N THR A 179 -10.56 7.48 -9.92
CA THR A 179 -11.76 8.04 -10.54
C THR A 179 -11.93 7.53 -11.97
N PRO A 180 -13.15 7.62 -12.58
CA PRO A 180 -13.38 7.29 -13.99
C PRO A 180 -12.45 8.05 -14.94
N GLU A 181 -12.18 9.34 -14.65
CA GLU A 181 -11.28 10.17 -15.46
C GLU A 181 -9.85 9.59 -15.46
N ARG A 182 -9.33 9.19 -14.31
CA ARG A 182 -7.97 8.65 -14.16
C ARG A 182 -7.84 7.28 -14.83
N LEU A 183 -8.82 6.41 -14.69
CA LEU A 183 -8.88 5.15 -15.44
C LEU A 183 -8.96 5.37 -16.96
N GLY A 184 -9.79 6.31 -17.41
CA GLY A 184 -9.89 6.66 -18.83
C GLY A 184 -8.59 7.23 -19.38
N ALA A 185 -7.82 7.98 -18.58
CA ALA A 185 -6.51 8.49 -18.96
C ALA A 185 -5.49 7.36 -19.16
N LEU A 186 -5.48 6.34 -18.29
CA LEU A 186 -4.66 5.14 -18.46
C LEU A 186 -5.06 4.37 -19.73
N GLY A 187 -6.37 4.18 -19.95
CA GLY A 187 -6.89 3.45 -21.10
C GLY A 187 -6.41 3.99 -22.44
N ARG A 188 -6.38 5.32 -22.61
CA ARG A 188 -5.89 5.96 -23.84
C ARG A 188 -4.43 5.68 -24.16
N ASP A 189 -3.61 5.41 -23.15
CA ASP A 189 -2.17 5.19 -23.31
C ASP A 189 -1.73 3.76 -22.95
N TRP A 190 -2.66 2.88 -22.66
CA TRP A 190 -2.39 1.51 -22.22
C TRP A 190 -1.32 0.80 -23.06
N GLN A 191 -1.47 0.80 -24.39
CA GLN A 191 -0.52 0.14 -25.27
C GLN A 191 0.88 0.75 -25.16
N LYS A 192 0.97 2.08 -25.16
CA LYS A 192 2.27 2.78 -25.01
C LYS A 192 2.92 2.45 -23.68
N TYR A 193 2.10 2.29 -22.66
CA TYR A 193 2.55 1.95 -21.32
C TYR A 193 3.11 0.52 -21.27
N LEU A 194 2.39 -0.47 -21.78
CA LEU A 194 2.87 -1.86 -21.88
C LEU A 194 4.18 -1.95 -22.70
N ASP A 195 4.27 -1.24 -23.82
CA ASP A 195 5.49 -1.17 -24.62
C ASP A 195 6.67 -0.55 -23.85
N ALA A 196 6.40 0.39 -22.96
CA ALA A 196 7.41 1.03 -22.12
C ALA A 196 7.89 0.12 -20.99
N LEU A 197 6.99 -0.61 -20.34
CA LEU A 197 7.33 -1.64 -19.34
C LEU A 197 8.25 -2.69 -19.94
N HIS A 198 7.89 -3.23 -21.11
CA HIS A 198 8.69 -4.24 -21.81
C HIS A 198 10.10 -3.75 -22.15
N ARG A 199 10.25 -2.47 -22.49
CA ARG A 199 11.58 -1.86 -22.72
C ARG A 199 12.36 -1.64 -21.42
N ALA A 200 11.68 -1.29 -20.32
CA ALA A 200 12.30 -1.02 -19.02
C ALA A 200 12.90 -2.29 -18.38
N GLU A 201 12.28 -3.44 -18.58
CA GLU A 201 12.81 -4.73 -18.13
C GLU A 201 14.15 -5.11 -18.80
N HIS A 202 14.41 -4.57 -20.01
CA HIS A 202 15.59 -4.87 -20.83
C HIS A 202 16.61 -3.74 -20.85
N SER A 203 16.34 -2.59 -20.24
CA SER A 203 17.25 -1.44 -20.25
C SER A 203 17.88 -1.19 -18.88
N ALA A 204 19.21 -1.04 -18.86
CA ALA A 204 19.93 -0.50 -17.73
C ALA A 204 19.39 0.90 -17.36
N GLN A 205 19.19 1.12 -16.08
CA GLN A 205 18.59 2.28 -15.43
C GLN A 205 18.99 3.62 -16.04
N THR A 206 18.02 4.40 -16.48
CA THR A 206 18.25 5.81 -16.80
C THR A 206 18.21 6.61 -15.49
N PRO A 207 19.29 7.34 -15.14
CA PRO A 207 19.28 8.16 -13.93
C PRO A 207 18.22 9.26 -14.04
N GLN A 208 17.34 9.34 -13.06
CA GLN A 208 16.40 10.47 -12.97
C GLN A 208 17.14 11.79 -12.74
N PRO A 209 16.65 12.92 -13.31
CA PRO A 209 17.27 14.23 -13.10
C PRO A 209 17.33 14.54 -11.60
N ARG A 210 18.48 15.06 -11.16
CA ARG A 210 18.68 15.49 -9.78
C ARG A 210 17.76 16.67 -9.48
N VAL A 211 16.74 16.45 -8.65
CA VAL A 211 16.07 17.57 -7.98
C VAL A 211 17.07 18.09 -6.92
N PRO A 212 17.36 19.41 -6.90
CA PRO A 212 18.26 19.97 -5.91
C PRO A 212 17.72 19.63 -4.51
N SER A 213 18.49 18.92 -3.70
CA SER A 213 18.18 18.77 -2.27
C SER A 213 18.36 20.12 -1.61
N ALA A 214 17.42 20.53 -0.78
CA ALA A 214 17.58 21.71 0.05
C ALA A 214 18.90 21.60 0.83
N ARG A 215 19.80 22.56 0.64
CA ARG A 215 21.04 22.67 1.40
C ARG A 215 20.67 23.26 2.77
N GLY A 216 20.43 22.39 3.76
CA GLY A 216 20.14 22.84 5.11
C GLY A 216 19.50 21.73 5.96
N GLU A 217 19.58 21.88 7.25
CA GLU A 217 18.91 21.01 8.23
C GLU A 217 17.57 21.61 8.70
N ASP A 218 17.06 22.62 8.01
CA ASP A 218 15.77 23.27 8.30
C ASP A 218 14.61 22.44 7.70
N LEU A 219 13.85 21.83 8.58
CA LEU A 219 12.69 21.00 8.22
C LEU A 219 11.57 21.80 7.55
N GLU A 220 11.33 23.04 7.97
CA GLU A 220 10.31 23.89 7.34
C GLU A 220 10.72 24.26 5.90
N ALA A 221 11.97 24.63 5.69
CA ALA A 221 12.49 24.94 4.36
C ALA A 221 12.42 23.69 3.45
N MET A 222 12.72 22.49 3.97
CA MET A 222 12.56 21.25 3.21
C MET A 222 11.08 20.97 2.90
N ALA A 223 10.17 21.13 3.85
CA ALA A 223 8.73 20.91 3.67
C ALA A 223 8.14 21.84 2.60
N MET A 224 8.61 23.07 2.55
CA MET A 224 8.16 24.08 1.57
C MET A 224 8.83 23.97 0.22
N THR A 225 9.74 22.99 0.02
CA THR A 225 10.36 22.77 -1.30
C THR A 225 9.27 22.50 -2.36
N PRO A 226 9.20 23.28 -3.44
CA PRO A 226 8.24 23.05 -4.51
C PRO A 226 8.42 21.67 -5.15
N SER A 227 7.32 21.02 -5.47
CA SER A 227 7.31 19.77 -6.24
C SER A 227 6.42 19.92 -7.46
N ARG A 228 6.76 19.19 -8.54
CA ARG A 228 5.83 19.02 -9.67
C ARG A 228 4.80 17.97 -9.28
N ASP A 229 3.59 18.11 -9.80
CA ASP A 229 2.56 17.11 -9.61
C ASP A 229 2.96 15.79 -10.32
N ASP A 230 2.55 14.68 -9.74
CA ASP A 230 2.65 13.39 -10.41
C ASP A 230 1.71 13.36 -11.61
N SER A 231 2.20 12.91 -12.74
CA SER A 231 1.44 12.80 -13.99
C SER A 231 1.49 11.39 -14.59
N ALA A 232 2.06 10.44 -13.87
CA ALA A 232 2.13 9.05 -14.30
C ALA A 232 0.74 8.42 -14.28
N LYS A 233 0.20 8.08 -15.44
CA LYS A 233 -1.17 7.56 -15.57
C LYS A 233 -1.41 6.26 -14.81
N PRO A 234 -0.45 5.31 -14.73
CA PRO A 234 -0.60 4.17 -13.85
C PRO A 234 -0.85 4.56 -12.39
N ASN A 235 -0.06 5.49 -11.85
CA ASN A 235 -0.22 5.98 -10.47
C ASN A 235 -1.62 6.55 -10.25
N GLY A 236 -2.11 7.36 -11.21
CA GLY A 236 -3.47 7.91 -11.16
C GLY A 236 -4.57 6.84 -11.18
N SER A 237 -4.28 5.61 -11.64
CA SER A 237 -5.21 4.49 -11.66
C SER A 237 -5.16 3.62 -10.41
N SER A 238 -4.28 3.94 -9.44
CA SER A 238 -4.11 3.16 -8.21
C SER A 238 -5.40 3.02 -7.43
N ILE A 239 -5.74 1.78 -7.05
CA ILE A 239 -6.77 1.50 -6.04
C ILE A 239 -6.20 1.92 -4.69
N ALA A 240 -6.78 2.96 -4.09
CA ALA A 240 -6.48 3.41 -2.74
C ALA A 240 -7.67 3.15 -1.83
N LEU A 241 -7.40 2.69 -0.61
CA LEU A 241 -8.40 2.19 0.31
C LEU A 241 -8.28 2.84 1.69
N LEU A 242 -9.42 3.05 2.35
CA LEU A 242 -9.49 3.11 3.80
C LEU A 242 -9.97 1.75 4.31
N ALA A 243 -9.16 1.08 5.09
CA ALA A 243 -9.47 -0.18 5.77
C ALA A 243 -9.84 0.08 7.22
N GLU A 244 -10.98 -0.48 7.67
CA GLU A 244 -11.47 -0.31 9.04
C GLU A 244 -11.87 -1.65 9.65
N PHE A 245 -11.31 -1.93 10.83
CA PHE A 245 -11.59 -3.16 11.56
C PHE A 245 -11.38 -2.96 13.07
N GLY A 246 -12.33 -3.42 13.90
CA GLY A 246 -12.20 -3.35 15.36
C GLY A 246 -11.99 -1.92 15.88
N GLY A 247 -12.65 -0.92 15.29
CA GLY A 247 -12.49 0.50 15.65
C GLY A 247 -11.14 1.11 15.25
N ARG A 248 -10.34 0.41 14.44
CA ARG A 248 -9.06 0.89 13.90
C ARG A 248 -9.17 1.17 12.40
N SER A 249 -8.31 2.05 11.91
CA SER A 249 -8.36 2.54 10.53
C SER A 249 -6.97 2.68 9.91
N ALA A 250 -6.86 2.28 8.64
CA ALA A 250 -5.63 2.41 7.86
C ALA A 250 -5.94 2.91 6.44
N VAL A 251 -5.37 4.05 6.06
CA VAL A 251 -5.35 4.51 4.67
C VAL A 251 -4.17 3.83 3.96
N LEU A 252 -4.48 3.09 2.89
CA LEU A 252 -3.53 2.36 2.04
C LEU A 252 -3.59 3.00 0.65
N ALA A 253 -2.64 3.90 0.37
CA ALA A 253 -2.77 4.84 -0.72
C ALA A 253 -2.30 4.32 -2.09
N GLY A 254 -1.57 3.17 -2.14
CA GLY A 254 -0.85 2.79 -3.37
C GLY A 254 0.03 3.94 -3.85
N ASP A 255 -0.08 4.28 -5.14
CA ASP A 255 0.59 5.42 -5.76
C ASP A 255 -0.40 6.50 -6.21
N ALA A 256 -1.60 6.50 -5.65
CA ALA A 256 -2.69 7.38 -6.04
C ALA A 256 -2.32 8.87 -5.99
N PHE A 257 -2.94 9.64 -6.87
CA PHE A 257 -2.70 11.06 -6.96
C PHE A 257 -3.18 11.82 -5.72
N PRO A 258 -2.42 12.80 -5.25
CA PRO A 258 -2.69 13.48 -3.99
C PRO A 258 -3.97 14.32 -4.01
N ASP A 259 -4.37 14.89 -5.15
CA ASP A 259 -5.62 15.63 -5.33
C ASP A 259 -6.85 14.72 -5.18
N VAL A 260 -6.79 13.52 -5.79
CA VAL A 260 -7.84 12.50 -5.70
C VAL A 260 -8.01 12.01 -4.27
N LEU A 261 -6.88 11.72 -3.60
CA LEU A 261 -6.89 11.29 -2.19
C LEU A 261 -7.40 12.38 -1.26
N ALA A 262 -6.91 13.62 -1.41
CA ALA A 262 -7.34 14.74 -0.57
C ALA A 262 -8.85 14.97 -0.68
N ALA A 263 -9.40 14.99 -1.91
CA ALA A 263 -10.83 15.14 -2.13
C ALA A 263 -11.64 14.01 -1.47
N ALA A 264 -11.20 12.74 -1.62
CA ALA A 264 -11.87 11.59 -1.03
C ALA A 264 -11.86 11.62 0.51
N LEU A 265 -10.70 11.94 1.10
CA LEU A 265 -10.53 12.00 2.57
C LEU A 265 -11.31 13.16 3.18
N SER A 266 -11.32 14.34 2.55
CA SER A 266 -12.14 15.48 2.98
C SER A 266 -13.62 15.14 2.90
N ARG A 267 -14.07 14.54 1.78
CA ARG A 267 -15.46 14.09 1.63
C ARG A 267 -15.86 13.07 2.69
N LEU A 268 -14.98 12.12 3.00
CA LEU A 268 -15.24 11.13 4.03
C LEU A 268 -15.32 11.76 5.44
N ALA A 269 -14.47 12.76 5.72
CA ALA A 269 -14.53 13.52 6.96
C ALA A 269 -15.89 14.24 7.11
N GLU A 270 -16.37 14.90 6.05
CA GLU A 270 -17.71 15.52 6.01
C GLU A 270 -18.82 14.51 6.26
N LEU A 271 -18.84 13.38 5.54
CA LEU A 271 -19.83 12.32 5.69
C LEU A 271 -19.86 11.73 7.11
N ARG A 272 -18.74 11.79 7.83
CA ARG A 272 -18.61 11.35 9.23
C ARG A 272 -18.87 12.46 10.24
N GLY A 273 -19.24 13.65 9.79
CA GLY A 273 -19.59 14.78 10.66
C GLY A 273 -18.42 15.50 11.31
N HIS A 274 -17.20 15.36 10.76
CA HIS A 274 -16.02 16.07 11.29
C HIS A 274 -15.98 17.57 10.95
N GLY A 275 -16.94 18.09 10.18
CA GLY A 275 -16.95 19.49 9.76
C GLY A 275 -16.07 19.78 8.53
N VAL A 276 -16.28 20.98 7.96
CA VAL A 276 -15.51 21.44 6.79
C VAL A 276 -14.08 21.77 7.23
N ASP A 277 -13.10 21.41 6.41
CA ASP A 277 -11.64 21.63 6.65
C ASP A 277 -11.08 20.95 7.91
N VAL A 278 -11.80 19.99 8.50
CA VAL A 278 -11.27 19.18 9.59
C VAL A 278 -10.69 17.89 9.00
N PRO A 279 -9.40 17.60 9.24
CA PRO A 279 -8.77 16.39 8.69
C PRO A 279 -9.43 15.12 9.22
N LEU A 280 -9.56 14.12 8.37
CA LEU A 280 -10.02 12.78 8.77
C LEU A 280 -9.00 12.15 9.72
N PRO A 281 -9.39 11.81 10.97
CA PRO A 281 -8.49 11.10 11.86
C PRO A 281 -8.43 9.62 11.47
N VAL A 282 -7.20 9.08 11.37
CA VAL A 282 -6.94 7.67 11.10
C VAL A 282 -5.79 7.16 11.98
N ASP A 283 -5.75 5.84 12.25
CA ASP A 283 -4.64 5.30 13.03
C ASP A 283 -3.37 5.20 12.16
N VAL A 284 -3.50 4.77 10.89
CA VAL A 284 -2.37 4.56 9.97
C VAL A 284 -2.59 5.27 8.63
N PHE A 285 -1.54 5.88 8.10
CA PHE A 285 -1.50 6.33 6.71
C PHE A 285 -0.24 5.79 6.02
N LYS A 286 -0.41 4.75 5.17
CA LYS A 286 0.63 4.37 4.20
C LYS A 286 0.65 5.44 3.12
N LEU A 287 1.74 6.17 3.05
CA LEU A 287 1.91 7.33 2.19
C LEU A 287 1.93 6.94 0.71
N PRO A 288 1.36 7.76 -0.17
CA PRO A 288 1.32 7.47 -1.60
C PRO A 288 2.72 7.52 -2.22
N HIS A 289 2.91 6.68 -3.25
CA HIS A 289 4.08 6.65 -4.12
C HIS A 289 5.38 6.67 -3.33
N HIS A 290 5.48 5.76 -2.35
CA HIS A 290 6.67 5.49 -1.54
C HIS A 290 7.26 6.70 -0.81
N GLY A 291 6.47 7.76 -0.62
CA GLY A 291 6.92 9.03 -0.08
C GLY A 291 7.56 9.96 -1.12
N SER A 292 7.09 9.91 -2.37
CA SER A 292 7.40 10.92 -3.39
C SER A 292 6.90 12.30 -2.98
N GLN A 293 7.72 13.34 -3.18
CA GLN A 293 7.30 14.72 -2.90
C GLN A 293 6.17 15.21 -3.82
N ALA A 294 5.99 14.57 -4.98
CA ALA A 294 4.91 14.85 -5.90
C ALA A 294 3.55 14.37 -5.35
N ASN A 295 3.56 13.29 -4.53
CA ASN A 295 2.35 12.65 -4.02
C ASN A 295 2.08 12.97 -2.54
N VAL A 296 3.12 13.21 -1.72
CA VAL A 296 2.96 13.66 -0.33
C VAL A 296 2.92 15.17 -0.29
N THR A 297 1.77 15.77 -0.60
CA THR A 297 1.57 17.21 -0.70
C THR A 297 1.00 17.82 0.59
N LEU A 298 1.14 19.14 0.76
CA LEU A 298 0.56 19.85 1.91
C LEU A 298 -0.99 19.75 1.94
N PRO A 299 -1.71 19.93 0.79
CA PRO A 299 -3.15 19.71 0.79
C PRO A 299 -3.58 18.31 1.20
N LEU A 300 -2.87 17.27 0.76
CA LEU A 300 -3.17 15.90 1.20
C LEU A 300 -3.01 15.74 2.71
N LEU A 301 -1.92 16.27 3.30
CA LEU A 301 -1.69 16.20 4.73
C LEU A 301 -2.64 17.08 5.55
N ALA A 302 -3.28 18.08 4.92
CA ALA A 302 -4.35 18.85 5.54
C ALA A 302 -5.69 18.07 5.58
N ALA A 303 -5.91 17.12 4.65
CA ALA A 303 -7.13 16.32 4.59
C ALA A 303 -7.14 15.10 5.54
N VAL A 304 -5.99 14.70 6.08
CA VAL A 304 -5.86 13.50 6.93
C VAL A 304 -4.91 13.73 8.09
N LYS A 305 -5.24 13.15 9.25
CA LYS A 305 -4.40 13.14 10.44
C LYS A 305 -4.18 11.70 10.88
N ALA A 306 -2.93 11.24 10.88
CA ALA A 306 -2.60 9.89 11.27
C ALA A 306 -1.73 9.83 12.54
N GLU A 307 -1.89 8.78 13.35
CA GLU A 307 -0.97 8.47 14.44
C GLU A 307 0.33 7.86 13.91
N HIS A 308 0.24 7.11 12.79
CA HIS A 308 1.34 6.39 12.17
C HIS A 308 1.40 6.69 10.68
N TYR A 309 2.52 7.22 10.21
CA TYR A 309 2.83 7.44 8.78
C TYR A 309 3.84 6.41 8.31
N VAL A 310 3.53 5.69 7.25
CA VAL A 310 4.30 4.54 6.77
C VAL A 310 4.93 4.84 5.41
N PHE A 311 6.25 4.69 5.33
CA PHE A 311 7.05 4.77 4.11
C PHE A 311 7.50 3.37 3.70
N SER A 312 7.14 2.94 2.50
CA SER A 312 7.49 1.63 1.95
C SER A 312 8.40 1.82 0.75
N THR A 313 9.70 1.71 0.95
CA THR A 313 10.71 1.74 -0.13
C THR A 313 12.12 1.51 0.41
N SER A 314 12.96 0.86 -0.39
CA SER A 314 14.41 0.77 -0.15
C SER A 314 15.15 2.09 -0.48
N GLY A 315 14.57 2.91 -1.35
CA GLY A 315 15.20 4.10 -1.90
C GLY A 315 16.37 3.82 -2.85
N ALA A 316 16.59 2.56 -3.24
CA ALA A 316 17.73 2.17 -4.07
C ALA A 316 17.61 2.70 -5.50
N ARG A 317 16.43 2.60 -6.11
CA ARG A 317 16.18 3.00 -7.50
C ARG A 317 15.73 4.45 -7.62
N PHE A 318 14.60 4.80 -7.05
CA PHE A 318 13.98 6.13 -7.21
C PHE A 318 14.38 7.15 -6.14
N ARG A 319 15.19 6.73 -5.15
CA ARG A 319 15.66 7.55 -4.03
C ARG A 319 14.56 8.05 -3.09
N HIS A 320 13.37 7.46 -3.15
CA HIS A 320 12.33 7.72 -2.15
C HIS A 320 12.73 7.15 -0.76
N PRO A 321 12.15 7.63 0.33
CA PRO A 321 11.29 8.81 0.38
C PRO A 321 12.08 10.10 0.10
N ASP A 322 11.41 11.06 -0.53
CA ASP A 322 11.97 12.38 -0.79
C ASP A 322 12.07 13.20 0.51
N GLN A 323 13.09 14.04 0.58
CA GLN A 323 13.31 14.84 1.79
C GLN A 323 12.14 15.78 2.08
N ALA A 324 11.58 16.42 1.04
CA ALA A 324 10.43 17.29 1.19
C ALA A 324 9.20 16.53 1.70
N ALA A 325 8.96 15.30 1.21
CA ALA A 325 7.85 14.49 1.66
C ALA A 325 7.94 14.15 3.15
N VAL A 326 9.11 13.66 3.61
CA VAL A 326 9.30 13.34 5.03
C VAL A 326 9.24 14.59 5.91
N ALA A 327 9.86 15.70 5.46
CA ALA A 327 9.80 16.96 6.18
C ALA A 327 8.36 17.50 6.32
N ARG A 328 7.54 17.37 5.28
CA ARG A 328 6.09 17.71 5.31
C ARG A 328 5.35 16.87 6.34
N VAL A 329 5.61 15.56 6.40
CA VAL A 329 4.99 14.70 7.42
C VAL A 329 5.43 15.10 8.82
N ILE A 330 6.73 15.34 9.05
CA ILE A 330 7.24 15.77 10.36
C ILE A 330 6.59 17.08 10.80
N THR A 331 6.50 18.07 9.91
CA THR A 331 6.03 19.42 10.26
C THR A 331 4.51 19.56 10.26
N ARG A 332 3.77 18.70 9.55
CA ARG A 332 2.30 18.77 9.38
C ARG A 332 1.55 17.55 9.92
N GLY A 333 2.25 16.45 10.26
CA GLY A 333 1.65 15.23 10.80
C GLY A 333 0.97 15.40 12.17
N GLY A 334 1.28 16.47 12.90
CA GLY A 334 0.79 16.80 14.24
C GLY A 334 1.68 16.25 15.35
N PRO A 335 1.34 16.51 16.62
CA PRO A 335 2.14 16.04 17.73
C PRO A 335 2.05 14.53 17.89
N ASP A 336 3.10 13.93 18.47
CA ASP A 336 3.18 12.54 18.91
C ASP A 336 2.99 11.45 17.82
N HIS A 337 3.08 11.83 16.54
CA HIS A 337 3.01 10.86 15.45
C HIS A 337 4.29 10.03 15.30
N THR A 338 4.18 8.88 14.63
CA THR A 338 5.30 7.96 14.40
C THR A 338 5.52 7.75 12.89
N LEU A 339 6.76 7.92 12.46
CA LEU A 339 7.21 7.57 11.10
C LEU A 339 7.73 6.15 11.09
N TRP A 340 7.17 5.32 10.23
CA TRP A 340 7.58 3.93 10.01
C TRP A 340 8.28 3.80 8.68
N PHE A 341 9.48 3.23 8.67
CA PHE A 341 10.26 2.96 7.47
C PHE A 341 10.52 1.46 7.37
N ASN A 342 10.07 0.81 6.29
CA ASN A 342 10.29 -0.63 6.10
C ASN A 342 11.73 -1.01 5.73
N TYR A 343 12.60 -0.02 5.55
CA TYR A 343 14.05 -0.20 5.41
C TYR A 343 14.83 0.75 6.32
N ALA A 344 15.89 0.22 6.97
CA ALA A 344 16.82 0.98 7.79
C ALA A 344 18.13 1.21 7.01
N ASN A 345 18.29 2.38 6.40
CA ASN A 345 19.48 2.77 5.64
C ASN A 345 19.83 4.24 5.90
N THR A 346 20.90 4.75 5.29
CA THR A 346 21.36 6.14 5.51
C THR A 346 20.30 7.19 5.15
N ARG A 347 19.41 6.89 4.17
CA ARG A 347 18.34 7.79 3.73
C ARG A 347 17.22 7.90 4.77
N THR A 348 16.83 6.78 5.38
CA THR A 348 15.76 6.73 6.37
C THR A 348 16.26 7.05 7.77
N ARG A 349 17.47 6.61 8.14
CA ARG A 349 18.08 6.89 9.46
C ARG A 349 18.40 8.37 9.71
N ARG A 350 18.55 9.18 8.65
CA ARG A 350 18.76 10.64 8.83
C ARG A 350 17.64 11.33 9.61
N TRP A 351 16.42 10.75 9.61
CA TRP A 351 15.25 11.28 10.30
C TRP A 351 15.19 10.91 11.79
N ASP A 352 16.22 10.23 12.30
CA ASP A 352 16.31 9.77 13.69
C ASP A 352 17.06 10.76 14.60
N LYS A 353 17.21 12.02 14.19
CA LYS A 353 17.90 13.06 14.94
C LYS A 353 17.11 13.45 16.19
N ALA A 354 17.77 13.40 17.36
CA ALA A 354 17.16 13.71 18.65
C ALA A 354 16.59 15.14 18.70
N GLU A 355 17.28 16.12 18.10
CA GLU A 355 16.88 17.52 18.06
C GLU A 355 15.56 17.71 17.30
N TRP A 356 15.41 17.06 16.13
CA TRP A 356 14.18 17.12 15.34
C TRP A 356 13.03 16.42 16.03
N LYS A 357 13.27 15.26 16.65
CA LYS A 357 12.25 14.55 17.44
C LYS A 357 11.74 15.37 18.62
N ALA A 358 12.65 16.07 19.31
CA ALA A 358 12.29 16.93 20.42
C ALA A 358 11.50 18.17 19.99
N SER A 359 11.91 18.82 18.89
CA SER A 359 11.28 20.06 18.42
C SER A 359 9.94 19.86 17.73
N HIS A 360 9.68 18.68 17.13
CA HIS A 360 8.46 18.38 16.38
C HIS A 360 7.63 17.24 16.99
N ALA A 361 8.01 16.72 18.15
CA ALA A 361 7.30 15.70 18.91
C ALA A 361 6.89 14.48 18.04
N TYR A 362 7.84 13.90 17.29
CA TYR A 362 7.61 12.68 16.50
C TYR A 362 8.54 11.54 16.91
N ARG A 363 8.20 10.34 16.48
CA ARG A 363 8.99 9.12 16.69
C ARG A 363 9.33 8.48 15.35
N THR A 364 10.35 7.63 15.34
CA THR A 364 10.72 6.79 14.17
C THR A 364 10.73 5.32 14.55
N ARG A 365 10.32 4.46 13.61
CA ARG A 365 10.37 3.01 13.72
C ARG A 365 11.00 2.42 12.46
N TYR A 366 11.74 1.35 12.65
CA TYR A 366 12.50 0.65 11.62
C TYR A 366 12.36 -0.86 11.81
N PRO A 367 12.73 -1.69 10.80
CA PRO A 367 12.78 -3.13 10.98
C PRO A 367 13.64 -3.52 12.18
N GLU A 368 13.14 -4.41 13.02
CA GLU A 368 13.90 -5.01 14.13
C GLU A 368 15.03 -5.91 13.60
N GLN A 369 14.76 -6.55 12.46
CA GLN A 369 15.73 -7.39 11.74
C GLN A 369 15.82 -6.94 10.28
N ALA A 370 17.05 -6.85 9.77
CA ALA A 370 17.28 -6.50 8.37
C ALA A 370 16.53 -7.46 7.43
N GLY A 371 15.85 -6.90 6.42
CA GLY A 371 15.10 -7.68 5.43
C GLY A 371 13.75 -8.24 5.89
N ARG A 372 13.25 -7.88 7.09
CA ARG A 372 11.93 -8.31 7.58
C ARG A 372 10.80 -7.29 7.35
N GLY A 373 11.14 -6.04 7.02
CA GLY A 373 10.15 -4.96 6.97
C GLY A 373 9.71 -4.50 8.36
N VAL A 374 8.56 -3.86 8.46
CA VAL A 374 8.00 -3.41 9.74
C VAL A 374 6.61 -3.98 9.96
N THR A 375 6.29 -4.20 11.22
CA THR A 375 5.00 -4.72 11.66
C THR A 375 4.38 -3.75 12.65
N LEU A 376 3.17 -3.31 12.39
CA LEU A 376 2.41 -2.37 13.20
C LEU A 376 1.12 -3.05 13.66
N PHE A 377 0.98 -3.24 14.95
CA PHE A 377 -0.22 -3.81 15.55
C PHE A 377 -1.07 -2.72 16.21
N LEU A 378 -2.33 -2.70 15.88
CA LEU A 378 -3.36 -1.83 16.43
C LEU A 378 -4.39 -2.70 17.19
N PRO A 379 -4.34 -2.73 18.54
CA PRO A 379 -5.32 -3.46 19.31
C PRO A 379 -6.73 -2.92 19.04
N ALA A 380 -7.73 -3.79 18.95
CA ALA A 380 -9.11 -3.36 18.76
C ALA A 380 -9.51 -2.34 19.84
N LYS A 381 -10.33 -1.35 19.45
CA LYS A 381 -10.99 -0.46 20.39
C LYS A 381 -12.29 -1.11 20.83
N ASP A 382 -12.55 -1.08 22.13
CA ASP A 382 -13.78 -1.57 22.77
C ASP A 382 -15.02 -0.83 22.27
#